data_2d97221efca80cf6ae163e9085cbad88
#
_entry.id   2d97221efca80cf6ae163e9085cbad88
#
_cell.length_a   1.000
_cell.length_b   1.000
_cell.length_c   1.000
_cell.angle_alpha   90.00
_cell.angle_beta   90.00
_cell.angle_gamma   90.00
#
_symmetry.space_group_name_H-M   'P 1'
#
loop_
_entity.id
_entity.type
_entity.pdbx_description
1 polymer ?
#
loop_
_entity_poly.entity_id
_entity_poly.type
_entity_poly.pdbx_seq_one_letter_code
_entity_poly.pdbx_strand_id
1 'polypeptide(L)'
;MDGKMIITDTDYINWIDELKQRYKRSQIKAAIKVNSEMLKFYWSMGKDIEERQLENKYGSHFYENLSRDLILALNNKKGFAPTSLWYTKSFYCLYSPLFSILRQPAENLDNENRRQLADDFEMLFCIPWTHHQKIIDKVKGDSHRAMFFVRKTWENQ
;
A
#
# COMPACT_ATOMS: atom_id res chain seq x y z
N MET A 1 -23.18 32.19 12.06
CA MET A 1 -23.45 31.24 13.16
C MET A 1 -22.36 31.33 14.17
N ASP A 2 -22.71 31.39 15.40
CA ASP A 2 -21.76 31.55 16.48
C ASP A 2 -21.21 30.23 17.04
N GLY A 3 -21.50 29.11 16.42
CA GLY A 3 -20.96 27.79 16.78
C GLY A 3 -21.50 27.19 18.07
N LYS A 4 -22.51 27.79 18.69
CA LYS A 4 -23.13 27.25 19.90
C LYS A 4 -24.14 26.16 19.54
N MET A 5 -24.13 25.08 20.34
CA MET A 5 -25.15 24.05 20.22
C MET A 5 -26.52 24.62 20.66
N ILE A 6 -27.58 24.22 19.95
CA ILE A 6 -28.94 24.62 20.27
C ILE A 6 -29.43 23.90 21.53
N ILE A 7 -29.04 22.66 21.72
CA ILE A 7 -29.43 21.84 22.86
C ILE A 7 -28.25 21.77 23.81
N THR A 8 -28.48 22.13 25.07
CA THR A 8 -27.46 22.23 26.10
C THR A 8 -27.53 21.12 27.14
N ASP A 9 -28.43 20.16 26.99
CA ASP A 9 -28.51 18.99 27.86
C ASP A 9 -27.19 18.20 27.85
N THR A 10 -26.71 17.81 29.02
CA THR A 10 -25.42 17.11 29.17
C THR A 10 -25.39 15.78 28.41
N ASP A 11 -26.48 15.01 28.46
CA ASP A 11 -26.53 13.73 27.73
C ASP A 11 -26.46 13.95 26.23
N TYR A 12 -27.09 14.99 25.71
CA TYR A 12 -27.04 15.36 24.31
C TYR A 12 -25.63 15.77 23.90
N ILE A 13 -24.97 16.60 24.70
CA ILE A 13 -23.60 17.07 24.43
C ILE A 13 -22.63 15.89 24.39
N ASN A 14 -22.76 14.96 25.34
CA ASN A 14 -21.94 13.75 25.37
C ASN A 14 -22.18 12.88 24.14
N TRP A 15 -23.42 12.77 23.69
CA TRP A 15 -23.74 12.02 22.47
C TRP A 15 -23.14 12.66 21.23
N ILE A 16 -23.19 13.99 21.11
CA ILE A 16 -22.54 14.70 20.00
C ILE A 16 -21.03 14.44 19.98
N ASP A 17 -20.37 14.47 21.14
CA ASP A 17 -18.96 14.15 21.24
C ASP A 17 -18.67 12.71 20.80
N GLU A 18 -19.51 11.76 21.22
CA GLU A 18 -19.39 10.37 20.82
C GLU A 18 -19.56 10.20 19.30
N LEU A 19 -20.53 10.87 18.68
CA LEU A 19 -20.73 10.86 17.23
C LEU A 19 -19.50 11.42 16.50
N LYS A 20 -18.92 12.49 17.03
CA LYS A 20 -17.70 13.08 16.48
C LYS A 20 -16.56 12.06 16.48
N GLN A 21 -16.39 11.31 17.56
CA GLN A 21 -15.34 10.28 17.63
C GLN A 21 -15.59 9.14 16.65
N ARG A 22 -16.84 8.70 16.52
CA ARG A 22 -17.21 7.66 15.55
C ARG A 22 -16.94 8.11 14.10
N TYR A 23 -17.26 9.36 13.80
CA TYR A 23 -17.04 9.92 12.46
C TYR A 23 -15.55 9.96 12.12
N LYS A 24 -14.73 10.44 13.06
CA LYS A 24 -13.27 10.48 12.86
C LYS A 24 -12.69 9.09 12.63
N ARG A 25 -13.10 8.09 13.41
CA ARG A 25 -12.66 6.70 13.23
C ARG A 25 -13.04 6.16 11.87
N SER A 26 -14.27 6.45 11.41
CA SER A 26 -14.73 6.02 10.09
C SER A 26 -13.92 6.64 8.96
N GLN A 27 -13.56 7.93 9.08
CA GLN A 27 -12.70 8.60 8.10
C GLN A 27 -11.32 7.94 8.02
N ILE A 28 -10.72 7.62 9.17
CA ILE A 28 -9.41 6.95 9.22
C ILE A 28 -9.49 5.58 8.56
N LYS A 29 -10.50 4.78 8.86
CA LYS A 29 -10.68 3.46 8.24
C LYS A 29 -10.86 3.55 6.73
N ALA A 30 -11.62 4.53 6.26
CA ALA A 30 -11.81 4.74 4.81
C ALA A 30 -10.50 5.12 4.13
N ALA A 31 -9.69 5.98 4.74
CA ALA A 31 -8.39 6.38 4.21
C ALA A 31 -7.43 5.18 4.13
N ILE A 32 -7.41 4.33 5.16
CA ILE A 32 -6.58 3.11 5.18
C ILE A 32 -7.02 2.17 4.06
N LYS A 33 -8.32 1.97 3.88
CA LYS A 33 -8.85 1.09 2.84
C LYS A 33 -8.48 1.59 1.45
N VAL A 34 -8.59 2.90 1.19
CA VAL A 34 -8.21 3.49 -0.10
C VAL A 34 -6.71 3.26 -0.36
N ASN A 35 -5.86 3.51 0.64
CA ASN A 35 -4.42 3.27 0.52
C ASN A 35 -4.14 1.80 0.21
N SER A 36 -4.78 0.88 0.92
CA SER A 36 -4.59 -0.56 0.73
C SER A 36 -4.95 -0.98 -0.70
N GLU A 37 -6.08 -0.53 -1.22
CA GLU A 37 -6.51 -0.87 -2.58
C GLU A 37 -5.54 -0.32 -3.63
N MET A 38 -5.03 0.91 -3.44
CA MET A 38 -4.04 1.49 -4.34
C MET A 38 -2.73 0.71 -4.32
N LEU A 39 -2.26 0.29 -3.14
CA LEU A 39 -1.04 -0.51 -3.03
C LEU A 39 -1.19 -1.88 -3.66
N LYS A 40 -2.36 -2.49 -3.56
CA LYS A 40 -2.66 -3.76 -4.25
C LYS A 40 -2.63 -3.59 -5.76
N PHE A 41 -3.12 -2.47 -6.27
CA PHE A 41 -3.02 -2.12 -7.68
C PHE A 41 -1.55 -1.96 -8.11
N TYR A 42 -0.74 -1.25 -7.32
CA TYR A 42 0.68 -1.09 -7.59
C TYR A 42 1.42 -2.44 -7.60
N TRP A 43 1.10 -3.31 -6.66
CA TRP A 43 1.64 -4.66 -6.63
C TRP A 43 1.32 -5.43 -7.92
N SER A 44 0.07 -5.40 -8.33
CA SER A 44 -0.41 -6.04 -9.55
C SER A 44 0.32 -5.52 -10.80
N MET A 45 0.47 -4.22 -10.90
CA MET A 45 1.16 -3.59 -12.03
C MET A 45 2.66 -3.93 -12.01
N GLY A 46 3.29 -3.87 -10.84
CA GLY A 46 4.69 -4.24 -10.69
C GLY A 46 4.95 -5.69 -11.05
N LYS A 47 4.03 -6.57 -10.67
CA LYS A 47 4.07 -7.98 -11.05
C LYS A 47 4.05 -8.15 -12.58
N ASP A 48 3.13 -7.46 -13.25
CA ASP A 48 3.03 -7.53 -14.72
C ASP A 48 4.33 -7.03 -15.38
N ILE A 49 4.88 -5.92 -14.91
CA ILE A 49 6.12 -5.37 -15.46
C ILE A 49 7.26 -6.39 -15.35
N GLU A 50 7.40 -7.01 -14.18
CA GLU A 50 8.49 -7.95 -13.94
C GLU A 50 8.28 -9.29 -14.65
N GLU A 51 7.11 -9.91 -14.48
CA GLU A 51 6.87 -11.24 -15.04
C GLU A 51 6.81 -11.25 -16.56
N ARG A 52 6.29 -10.18 -17.17
CA ARG A 52 6.22 -10.05 -18.62
C ARG A 52 7.47 -9.44 -19.25
N GLN A 53 8.48 -9.09 -18.43
CA GLN A 53 9.75 -8.50 -18.88
C GLN A 53 9.53 -7.26 -19.76
N LEU A 54 8.63 -6.39 -19.34
CA LEU A 54 8.19 -5.25 -20.15
C LEU A 54 9.28 -4.21 -20.37
N GLU A 55 10.20 -4.04 -19.41
CA GLU A 55 11.35 -3.14 -19.57
C GLU A 55 12.26 -3.60 -20.70
N ASN A 56 12.53 -4.90 -20.76
CA ASN A 56 13.37 -5.48 -21.82
C ASN A 56 12.67 -5.43 -23.17
N LYS A 57 11.35 -5.67 -23.17
CA LYS A 57 10.56 -5.72 -24.40
C LYS A 57 10.42 -4.35 -25.05
N TYR A 58 10.20 -3.28 -24.26
CA TYR A 58 9.88 -1.95 -24.78
C TYR A 58 11.01 -0.94 -24.66
N GLY A 59 12.15 -1.29 -24.05
CA GLY A 59 13.37 -0.52 -24.12
C GLY A 59 13.53 0.54 -23.03
N SER A 60 14.55 1.39 -23.24
CA SER A 60 15.06 2.31 -22.23
C SER A 60 14.08 3.44 -21.84
N HIS A 61 13.09 3.75 -22.66
CA HIS A 61 12.09 4.79 -22.38
C HIS A 61 10.75 4.20 -21.92
N PHE A 62 10.77 2.96 -21.46
CA PHE A 62 9.55 2.25 -21.10
C PHE A 62 8.70 3.00 -20.07
N TYR A 63 9.30 3.45 -18.97
CA TYR A 63 8.55 4.13 -17.89
C TYR A 63 7.98 5.48 -18.34
N GLU A 64 8.72 6.20 -19.15
CA GLU A 64 8.26 7.49 -19.70
C GLU A 64 7.06 7.29 -20.62
N ASN A 65 7.13 6.27 -21.47
CA ASN A 65 6.05 5.94 -22.39
C ASN A 65 4.83 5.38 -21.66
N LEU A 66 5.05 4.50 -20.68
CA LEU A 66 3.97 3.95 -19.86
C LEU A 66 3.27 5.06 -19.06
N SER A 67 4.03 5.98 -18.49
CA SER A 67 3.50 7.12 -17.76
C SER A 67 2.55 7.94 -18.65
N ARG A 68 3.03 8.32 -19.83
CA ARG A 68 2.22 9.09 -20.78
C ARG A 68 0.95 8.34 -21.16
N ASP A 69 1.07 7.07 -21.50
CA ASP A 69 -0.06 6.28 -21.98
C ASP A 69 -1.11 6.05 -20.88
N LEU A 70 -0.67 5.81 -19.64
CA LEU A 70 -1.57 5.64 -18.51
C LEU A 70 -2.30 6.94 -18.16
N ILE A 71 -1.58 8.05 -18.16
CA ILE A 71 -2.18 9.37 -17.89
C ILE A 71 -3.28 9.67 -18.92
N LEU A 72 -3.00 9.38 -20.19
CA LEU A 72 -3.99 9.58 -21.27
C LEU A 72 -5.17 8.62 -21.12
N ALA A 73 -4.90 7.33 -20.87
CA ALA A 73 -5.95 6.32 -20.81
C ALA A 73 -6.87 6.49 -19.61
N LEU A 74 -6.31 6.90 -18.46
CA LEU A 74 -7.04 7.01 -17.20
C LEU A 74 -7.48 8.44 -16.90
N ASN A 75 -7.05 9.41 -17.69
CA ASN A 75 -7.31 10.83 -17.47
C ASN A 75 -6.95 11.26 -16.05
N ASN A 76 -5.84 10.75 -15.52
CA ASN A 76 -5.39 10.98 -14.17
C ASN A 76 -3.88 11.21 -14.15
N LYS A 77 -3.47 12.40 -13.68
CA LYS A 77 -2.06 12.79 -13.67
C LYS A 77 -1.32 12.39 -12.38
N LYS A 78 -2.05 12.02 -11.33
CA LYS A 78 -1.44 11.70 -10.03
C LYS A 78 -1.05 10.23 -9.94
N GLY A 79 0.17 9.98 -9.47
CA GLY A 79 0.63 8.63 -9.15
C GLY A 79 1.22 7.86 -10.32
N PHE A 80 1.22 8.42 -11.53
CA PHE A 80 1.71 7.73 -12.72
C PHE A 80 2.96 8.35 -13.34
N ALA A 81 3.69 9.16 -12.56
CA ALA A 81 5.00 9.66 -13.01
C ALA A 81 5.97 8.49 -13.25
N PRO A 82 6.93 8.62 -14.17
CA PRO A 82 7.88 7.54 -14.44
C PRO A 82 8.57 6.99 -13.20
N THR A 83 8.99 7.85 -12.29
CA THR A 83 9.61 7.46 -11.03
C THR A 83 8.66 6.65 -10.16
N SER A 84 7.39 7.04 -10.07
CA SER A 84 6.37 6.29 -9.32
C SER A 84 6.16 4.90 -9.89
N LEU A 85 6.15 4.76 -11.21
CA LEU A 85 6.01 3.48 -11.88
C LEU A 85 7.23 2.56 -11.62
N TRP A 86 8.42 3.14 -11.58
CA TRP A 86 9.61 2.40 -11.19
C TRP A 86 9.51 1.87 -9.76
N TYR A 87 9.02 2.69 -8.83
CA TYR A 87 8.79 2.23 -7.45
C TYR A 87 7.75 1.11 -7.39
N THR A 88 6.76 1.14 -8.25
CA THR A 88 5.75 0.09 -8.35
C THR A 88 6.38 -1.27 -8.67
N LYS A 89 7.26 -1.32 -9.66
CA LYS A 89 8.02 -2.53 -9.98
C LYS A 89 8.94 -2.92 -8.83
N SER A 90 9.65 -1.96 -8.27
CA SER A 90 10.59 -2.19 -7.17
C SER A 90 9.88 -2.75 -5.94
N PHE A 91 8.68 -2.27 -5.65
CA PHE A 91 7.84 -2.77 -4.57
C PHE A 91 7.56 -4.27 -4.73
N TYR A 92 7.10 -4.68 -5.90
CA TYR A 92 6.86 -6.09 -6.18
C TYR A 92 8.15 -6.91 -6.09
N CYS A 93 9.21 -6.46 -6.74
CA CYS A 93 10.48 -7.19 -6.80
C CYS A 93 11.13 -7.34 -5.42
N LEU A 94 10.96 -6.34 -4.55
CA LEU A 94 11.56 -6.38 -3.21
C LEU A 94 10.91 -7.44 -2.32
N TYR A 95 9.58 -7.55 -2.35
CA TYR A 95 8.85 -8.40 -1.41
C TYR A 95 8.40 -9.73 -1.98
N SER A 96 8.25 -9.86 -3.30
CA SER A 96 7.75 -11.10 -3.89
C SER A 96 8.56 -12.35 -3.53
N PRO A 97 9.90 -12.31 -3.39
CA PRO A 97 10.64 -13.50 -2.98
C PRO A 97 10.24 -14.04 -1.61
N LEU A 98 9.86 -13.16 -0.68
CA LEU A 98 9.45 -13.58 0.67
C LEU A 98 8.09 -14.27 0.69
N PHE A 99 7.21 -13.91 -0.26
CA PHE A 99 5.81 -14.35 -0.22
C PHE A 99 5.44 -15.33 -1.33
N SER A 100 6.39 -15.72 -2.17
CA SER A 100 6.16 -16.66 -3.26
C SER A 100 5.64 -18.02 -2.77
N ILE A 101 6.05 -18.45 -1.57
CA ILE A 101 5.63 -19.71 -1.00
C ILE A 101 4.11 -19.76 -0.70
N LEU A 102 3.47 -18.60 -0.53
CA LEU A 102 2.01 -18.55 -0.31
C LEU A 102 1.22 -19.04 -1.53
N ARG A 103 1.83 -19.05 -2.72
CA ARG A 103 1.22 -19.55 -3.95
C ARG A 103 1.40 -21.07 -4.11
N GLN A 104 2.25 -21.69 -3.29
CA GLN A 104 2.55 -23.11 -3.36
C GLN A 104 1.52 -23.89 -2.55
N PRO A 105 1.39 -25.23 -2.78
CA PRO A 105 0.51 -26.06 -1.98
C PRO A 105 0.83 -25.95 -0.49
N ALA A 106 -0.20 -26.06 0.35
CA ALA A 106 -0.08 -25.93 1.80
C ALA A 106 0.86 -26.95 2.43
N GLU A 107 1.22 -28.00 1.71
CA GLU A 107 2.11 -29.07 2.16
C GLU A 107 3.57 -28.62 2.36
N ASN A 108 3.97 -27.52 1.69
CA ASN A 108 5.35 -27.02 1.71
C ASN A 108 5.67 -26.12 2.92
N LEU A 109 4.66 -25.78 3.70
CA LEU A 109 4.80 -24.92 4.87
C LEU A 109 3.71 -25.24 5.86
N ASP A 110 4.04 -25.31 7.17
CA ASP A 110 3.03 -25.58 8.18
C ASP A 110 2.01 -24.42 8.27
N ASN A 111 0.85 -24.71 8.86
CA ASN A 111 -0.27 -23.75 8.91
C ASN A 111 0.07 -22.48 9.69
N GLU A 112 0.86 -22.60 10.76
CA GLU A 112 1.24 -21.45 11.60
C GLU A 112 2.16 -20.51 10.85
N ASN A 113 3.20 -21.03 10.20
CA ASN A 113 4.14 -20.23 9.41
C ASN A 113 3.46 -19.60 8.19
N ARG A 114 2.56 -20.36 7.55
CA ARG A 114 1.78 -19.84 6.43
C ARG A 114 0.89 -18.68 6.86
N ARG A 115 0.25 -18.79 8.03
CA ARG A 115 -0.59 -17.72 8.58
C ARG A 115 0.24 -16.48 8.89
N GLN A 116 1.42 -16.66 9.48
CA GLN A 116 2.31 -15.53 9.78
C GLN A 116 2.75 -14.82 8.52
N LEU A 117 3.12 -15.56 7.47
CA LEU A 117 3.48 -14.97 6.17
C LEU A 117 2.30 -14.24 5.53
N ALA A 118 1.10 -14.79 5.63
CA ALA A 118 -0.09 -14.14 5.09
C ALA A 118 -0.37 -12.83 5.83
N ASP A 119 -0.20 -12.80 7.15
CA ASP A 119 -0.36 -11.58 7.95
C ASP A 119 0.70 -10.54 7.57
N ASP A 120 1.95 -10.95 7.41
CA ASP A 120 3.03 -10.08 6.97
C ASP A 120 2.75 -9.50 5.58
N PHE A 121 2.22 -10.32 4.67
CA PHE A 121 1.85 -9.89 3.33
C PHE A 121 0.76 -8.81 3.37
N GLU A 122 -0.29 -9.02 4.16
CA GLU A 122 -1.35 -8.03 4.33
C GLU A 122 -0.83 -6.73 4.96
N MET A 123 0.15 -6.84 5.84
CA MET A 123 0.78 -5.68 6.48
C MET A 123 1.40 -4.72 5.47
N LEU A 124 1.94 -5.23 4.34
CA LEU A 124 2.50 -4.39 3.28
C LEU A 124 1.49 -3.36 2.78
N PHE A 125 0.23 -3.74 2.71
CA PHE A 125 -0.83 -2.90 2.14
C PHE A 125 -1.44 -1.94 3.17
N CYS A 126 -0.95 -1.98 4.41
CA CYS A 126 -1.37 -1.08 5.48
C CYS A 126 -0.36 0.05 5.75
N ILE A 127 0.79 0.02 5.09
CA ILE A 127 1.85 1.03 5.24
C ILE A 127 1.67 2.10 4.15
N PRO A 128 1.81 3.40 4.49
CA PRO A 128 1.70 4.46 3.48
C PRO A 128 2.71 4.29 2.34
N TRP A 129 2.30 4.64 1.12
CA TRP A 129 3.15 4.49 -0.08
C TRP A 129 4.48 5.24 0.04
N THR A 130 4.46 6.43 0.64
CA THR A 130 5.68 7.21 0.84
C THR A 130 6.69 6.48 1.73
N HIS A 131 6.23 5.72 2.73
CA HIS A 131 7.09 4.89 3.55
C HIS A 131 7.71 3.74 2.75
N HIS A 132 6.93 3.11 1.85
CA HIS A 132 7.47 2.08 0.97
C HIS A 132 8.57 2.62 0.08
N GLN A 133 8.40 3.80 -0.48
CA GLN A 133 9.42 4.43 -1.31
C GLN A 133 10.72 4.65 -0.52
N LYS A 134 10.61 5.13 0.71
CA LYS A 134 11.77 5.32 1.59
C LYS A 134 12.46 4.01 1.94
N ILE A 135 11.68 2.96 2.21
CA ILE A 135 12.22 1.63 2.51
C ILE A 135 12.97 1.09 1.29
N ILE A 136 12.38 1.17 0.11
CA ILE A 136 12.98 0.71 -1.14
C ILE A 136 14.35 1.36 -1.35
N ASP A 137 14.43 2.67 -1.18
CA ASP A 137 15.69 3.41 -1.35
C ASP A 137 16.73 3.01 -0.31
N LYS A 138 16.30 2.74 0.91
CA LYS A 138 17.19 2.46 2.04
C LYS A 138 17.79 1.06 2.00
N VAL A 139 16.99 0.05 1.65
CA VAL A 139 17.39 -1.35 1.81
C VAL A 139 18.12 -1.92 0.60
N LYS A 140 18.05 -1.26 -0.55
CA LYS A 140 18.78 -1.65 -1.78
C LYS A 140 18.60 -3.13 -2.14
N GLY A 141 17.36 -3.60 -2.14
CA GLY A 141 17.05 -4.96 -2.54
C GLY A 141 17.07 -6.02 -1.43
N ASP A 142 17.40 -5.64 -0.20
CA ASP A 142 17.41 -6.57 0.94
C ASP A 142 15.97 -6.75 1.46
N SER A 143 15.35 -7.86 1.06
CA SER A 143 13.95 -8.15 1.37
C SER A 143 13.68 -8.34 2.87
N HIS A 144 14.58 -9.02 3.57
CA HIS A 144 14.40 -9.25 5.01
C HIS A 144 14.54 -7.96 5.81
N ARG A 145 15.48 -7.12 5.43
CA ARG A 145 15.65 -5.80 6.05
C ARG A 145 14.44 -4.91 5.76
N ALA A 146 13.90 -4.98 4.55
CA ALA A 146 12.70 -4.25 4.18
C ALA A 146 11.53 -4.65 5.09
N MET A 147 11.32 -5.95 5.30
CA MET A 147 10.25 -6.45 6.16
C MET A 147 10.41 -5.98 7.61
N PHE A 148 11.63 -5.90 8.09
CA PHE A 148 11.92 -5.33 9.41
C PHE A 148 11.37 -3.89 9.51
N PHE A 149 11.65 -3.06 8.52
CA PHE A 149 11.17 -1.67 8.51
C PHE A 149 9.64 -1.58 8.35
N VAL A 150 9.03 -2.47 7.60
CA VAL A 150 7.57 -2.56 7.47
C VAL A 150 6.94 -2.82 8.84
N ARG A 151 7.44 -3.82 9.56
CA ARG A 151 6.95 -4.15 10.91
C ARG A 151 7.13 -2.99 11.87
N LYS A 152 8.27 -2.31 11.83
CA LYS A 152 8.53 -1.14 12.69
C LYS A 152 7.58 0.01 12.38
N THR A 153 7.34 0.27 11.12
CA THR A 153 6.39 1.31 10.71
C THR A 153 4.98 0.97 11.19
N TRP A 154 4.57 -0.30 11.02
CA TRP A 154 3.27 -0.78 11.46
C TRP A 154 3.09 -0.65 12.98
N GLU A 155 4.09 -1.03 13.76
CA GLU A 155 4.05 -0.96 15.23
C GLU A 155 3.96 0.48 15.74
N ASN A 156 4.44 1.45 15.00
CA ASN A 156 4.54 2.86 15.43
C ASN A 156 3.46 3.76 14.83
N GLN A 157 2.42 3.19 14.20
CA GLN A 157 1.29 3.95 13.67
C GLN A 157 0.26 4.33 14.73
#